data_f767b68561e53c6e3502881e952a36a5
#
_entry.id   f767b68561e53c6e3502881e952a36a5
#
_cell.length_a   1.000
_cell.length_b   1.000
_cell.length_c   1.000
_cell.angle_alpha   90.00
_cell.angle_beta   90.00
_cell.angle_gamma   90.00
#
_symmetry.space_group_name_H-M   'P 1'
#
loop_
_entity.id
_entity.type
_entity.pdbx_description
1 polymer ?
#
loop_
_entity_poly.entity_id
_entity_poly.type
_entity_poly.pdbx_seq_one_letter_code
_entity_poly.pdbx_strand_id
1 'polypeptide(L)'
;IRRLTRFTCRIDATATECLPATVDLGTEQVELTPNLKVVGTVNVDETTQMFSDKVYDRSQLIELPVIKEEISALIGDQPYKDDLLRIWDAVRDTAPFAYRIVSEIAEYWKQSISLGSSSEDALDEQILQKILPKIKGMDQRVKTSLESIRDISAEKYPLTHAKVESMLTAFIQNGITSYFA
;
A
#
# COMPACT_ATOMS: atom_id res chain seq x y z
N ILE A 1 -5.98 -23.63 -1.47
CA ILE A 1 -4.87 -23.25 -2.40
C ILE A 1 -4.23 -24.60 -2.80
N ARG A 2 -4.48 -25.08 -4.03
CA ARG A 2 -3.79 -26.25 -4.57
C ARG A 2 -2.40 -25.81 -5.04
N ARG A 3 -1.36 -26.42 -4.48
CA ARG A 3 0.02 -26.22 -4.93
C ARG A 3 0.16 -26.73 -6.36
N LEU A 4 0.55 -25.87 -7.29
CA LEU A 4 1.08 -26.27 -8.59
C LEU A 4 2.40 -27.02 -8.36
N THR A 5 2.42 -28.34 -8.56
CA THR A 5 3.51 -29.18 -8.10
C THR A 5 4.61 -29.43 -9.14
N ARG A 6 4.39 -29.14 -10.42
CA ARG A 6 5.46 -29.34 -11.42
C ARG A 6 5.21 -28.62 -12.74
N PHE A 7 6.15 -27.75 -13.15
CA PHE A 7 6.34 -27.36 -14.54
C PHE A 7 7.43 -28.27 -15.13
N THR A 8 7.10 -29.04 -16.15
CA THR A 8 8.12 -29.75 -16.93
C THR A 8 8.15 -29.14 -18.32
N CYS A 9 9.20 -28.37 -18.60
CA CYS A 9 9.58 -28.07 -19.99
C CYS A 9 10.53 -29.19 -20.45
N ARG A 10 10.13 -29.99 -21.42
CA ARG A 10 11.04 -30.89 -22.13
C ARG A 10 11.63 -30.14 -23.32
N ILE A 11 12.91 -29.85 -23.25
CA ILE A 11 13.69 -29.44 -24.42
C ILE A 11 14.30 -30.74 -24.98
N ASP A 12 13.82 -31.16 -26.13
CA ASP A 12 14.53 -32.17 -26.90
C ASP A 12 15.66 -31.47 -27.67
N ALA A 13 16.91 -31.82 -27.37
CA ALA A 13 18.09 -31.19 -27.95
C ALA A 13 18.22 -31.39 -29.48
N THR A 14 17.35 -32.23 -30.08
CA THR A 14 17.33 -32.54 -31.50
C THR A 14 16.13 -31.97 -32.26
N ALA A 15 15.16 -31.37 -31.55
CA ALA A 15 13.97 -30.82 -32.19
C ALA A 15 14.09 -29.29 -32.39
N THR A 16 13.82 -28.88 -33.61
CA THR A 16 13.77 -27.46 -34.00
C THR A 16 12.50 -26.74 -33.47
N GLU A 17 11.58 -27.48 -32.85
CA GLU A 17 10.33 -26.97 -32.29
C GLU A 17 10.26 -27.25 -30.78
N CYS A 18 9.96 -26.24 -30.01
CA CYS A 18 9.65 -26.40 -28.57
C CYS A 18 8.32 -27.14 -28.41
N LEU A 19 8.37 -28.31 -27.76
CA LEU A 19 7.15 -28.98 -27.33
C LEU A 19 6.39 -28.10 -26.34
N PRO A 20 5.06 -28.07 -26.44
CA PRO A 20 4.26 -27.27 -25.50
C PRO A 20 4.51 -27.75 -24.07
N ALA A 21 4.65 -26.77 -23.15
CA ALA A 21 4.79 -27.07 -21.75
C ALA A 21 3.45 -27.58 -21.20
N THR A 22 3.47 -28.68 -20.46
CA THR A 22 2.28 -29.23 -19.82
C THR A 22 2.31 -28.94 -18.31
N VAL A 23 1.15 -28.62 -17.76
CA VAL A 23 0.94 -28.47 -16.31
C VAL A 23 0.14 -29.69 -15.84
N ASP A 24 0.71 -30.43 -14.90
CA ASP A 24 0.03 -31.54 -14.24
C ASP A 24 -0.80 -31.00 -13.05
N LEU A 25 -2.13 -31.13 -13.15
CA LEU A 25 -3.07 -30.73 -12.10
C LEU A 25 -3.43 -31.91 -11.19
N GLY A 26 -2.78 -33.08 -11.37
CA GLY A 26 -2.99 -34.29 -10.59
C GLY A 26 -4.17 -35.14 -11.08
N THR A 27 -5.20 -34.57 -11.66
CA THR A 27 -6.34 -35.26 -12.27
C THR A 27 -6.33 -35.18 -13.79
N GLU A 28 -5.66 -34.18 -14.34
CA GLU A 28 -5.55 -33.95 -15.78
C GLU A 28 -4.26 -33.19 -16.07
N GLN A 29 -3.78 -33.36 -17.31
CA GLN A 29 -2.66 -32.57 -17.85
C GLN A 29 -3.22 -31.51 -18.78
N VAL A 30 -2.83 -30.25 -18.54
CA VAL A 30 -3.20 -29.12 -19.39
C VAL A 30 -2.00 -28.62 -20.16
N GLU A 31 -2.15 -28.52 -21.45
CA GLU A 31 -1.13 -28.01 -22.35
C GLU A 31 -1.13 -26.50 -22.36
N LEU A 32 0.05 -25.88 -22.15
CA LEU A 32 0.19 -24.43 -22.23
C LEU A 32 0.40 -24.02 -23.68
N THR A 33 -0.52 -23.25 -24.20
CA THR A 33 -0.43 -22.76 -25.59
C THR A 33 0.66 -21.69 -25.74
N PRO A 34 1.34 -21.58 -26.90
CA PRO A 34 2.43 -20.61 -27.12
C PRO A 34 2.03 -19.13 -26.96
N ASN A 35 0.73 -18.84 -27.09
CA ASN A 35 0.18 -17.50 -26.94
C ASN A 35 -0.20 -17.14 -25.51
N LEU A 36 0.00 -18.04 -24.53
CA LEU A 36 -0.25 -17.74 -23.12
C LEU A 36 0.76 -16.72 -22.61
N LYS A 37 0.26 -15.65 -22.03
CA LYS A 37 1.03 -14.65 -21.30
C LYS A 37 0.66 -14.73 -19.82
N VAL A 38 1.66 -14.77 -18.96
CA VAL A 38 1.47 -14.80 -17.50
C VAL A 38 1.90 -13.45 -16.93
N VAL A 39 0.98 -12.82 -16.24
CA VAL A 39 1.24 -11.57 -15.50
C VAL A 39 0.96 -11.83 -14.02
N GLY A 40 1.94 -11.59 -13.18
CA GLY A 40 1.82 -11.66 -11.73
C GLY A 40 1.88 -10.28 -11.12
N THR A 41 1.09 -10.04 -10.08
CA THR A 41 1.17 -8.84 -9.25
C THR A 41 1.68 -9.21 -7.87
N VAL A 42 2.50 -8.36 -7.29
CA VAL A 42 3.03 -8.54 -5.94
C VAL A 42 3.04 -7.20 -5.22
N ASN A 43 2.67 -7.21 -3.95
CA ASN A 43 2.88 -6.06 -3.09
C ASN A 43 4.31 -6.14 -2.54
N VAL A 44 5.05 -5.06 -2.66
CA VAL A 44 6.38 -4.95 -2.05
C VAL A 44 6.20 -4.27 -0.70
N ASP A 45 6.13 -5.05 0.35
CA ASP A 45 6.02 -4.59 1.74
C ASP A 45 7.08 -5.29 2.63
N GLU A 46 7.16 -4.90 3.88
CA GLU A 46 8.14 -5.45 4.84
C GLU A 46 8.05 -6.97 5.02
N THR A 47 6.91 -7.57 4.68
CA THR A 47 6.65 -9.01 4.83
C THR A 47 6.86 -9.78 3.53
N THR A 48 7.07 -9.09 2.42
CA THR A 48 7.24 -9.68 1.10
C THR A 48 8.61 -10.32 0.99
N GLN A 49 8.65 -11.63 0.76
CA GLN A 49 9.90 -12.33 0.47
C GLN A 49 10.43 -11.91 -0.89
N MET A 50 11.73 -11.61 -0.93
CA MET A 50 12.43 -11.31 -2.17
C MET A 50 12.31 -12.49 -3.14
N PHE A 51 12.08 -12.20 -4.39
CA PHE A 51 12.18 -13.21 -5.44
C PHE A 51 13.63 -13.71 -5.57
N SER A 52 13.79 -14.98 -5.96
CA SER A 52 15.12 -15.47 -6.29
C SER A 52 15.63 -14.84 -7.60
N ASP A 53 16.96 -14.78 -7.75
CA ASP A 53 17.61 -14.27 -8.96
C ASP A 53 17.07 -14.92 -10.23
N LYS A 54 16.74 -16.22 -10.15
CA LYS A 54 16.15 -16.97 -11.27
C LYS A 54 14.79 -16.44 -11.75
N VAL A 55 14.04 -15.77 -10.86
CA VAL A 55 12.77 -15.12 -11.24
C VAL A 55 13.08 -13.78 -11.90
N TYR A 56 14.02 -13.01 -11.34
CA TYR A 56 14.45 -11.73 -11.91
C TYR A 56 15.01 -11.91 -13.33
N ASP A 57 15.83 -12.92 -13.54
CA ASP A 57 16.44 -13.22 -14.86
C ASP A 57 15.43 -13.57 -15.96
N ARG A 58 14.22 -14.00 -15.59
CA ARG A 58 13.21 -14.54 -16.51
C ARG A 58 11.92 -13.71 -16.57
N SER A 59 11.84 -12.63 -15.83
CA SER A 59 10.68 -11.75 -15.78
C SER A 59 11.00 -10.34 -16.23
N GLN A 60 9.98 -9.63 -16.70
CA GLN A 60 10.00 -8.19 -16.88
C GLN A 60 9.33 -7.58 -15.68
N LEU A 61 10.10 -6.84 -14.87
CA LEU A 61 9.56 -6.14 -13.71
C LEU A 61 9.06 -4.76 -14.13
N ILE A 62 7.84 -4.46 -13.75
CA ILE A 62 7.23 -3.16 -13.93
C ILE A 62 6.84 -2.65 -12.55
N GLU A 63 7.49 -1.59 -12.10
CA GLU A 63 7.11 -0.88 -10.88
C GLU A 63 6.01 0.13 -11.21
N LEU A 64 4.97 0.16 -10.37
CA LEU A 64 3.87 1.11 -10.46
C LEU A 64 3.99 2.08 -9.26
N PRO A 65 4.74 3.19 -9.41
CA PRO A 65 4.89 4.17 -8.35
C PRO A 65 3.57 4.89 -8.09
N VAL A 66 3.33 5.29 -6.85
CA VAL A 66 2.22 6.15 -6.49
C VAL A 66 2.65 7.60 -6.75
N ILE A 67 1.94 8.30 -7.62
CA ILE A 67 2.25 9.65 -8.08
C ILE A 67 1.32 10.65 -7.40
N LYS A 68 1.88 11.72 -6.83
CA LYS A 68 1.12 12.75 -6.09
C LYS A 68 0.05 13.42 -6.96
N GLU A 69 0.36 13.66 -8.22
CA GLU A 69 -0.56 14.27 -9.19
C GLU A 69 -1.80 13.39 -9.40
N GLU A 70 -1.62 12.08 -9.45
CA GLU A 70 -2.73 11.13 -9.57
C GLU A 70 -3.56 11.05 -8.29
N ILE A 71 -2.92 11.09 -7.11
CA ILE A 71 -3.62 11.20 -5.82
C ILE A 71 -4.43 12.50 -5.78
N SER A 72 -3.84 13.62 -6.17
CA SER A 72 -4.50 14.92 -6.24
C SER A 72 -5.69 14.91 -7.21
N ALA A 73 -5.54 14.28 -8.37
CA ALA A 73 -6.62 14.15 -9.36
C ALA A 73 -7.76 13.26 -8.83
N LEU A 74 -7.43 12.19 -8.11
CA LEU A 74 -8.42 11.28 -7.51
C LEU A 74 -9.23 11.96 -6.40
N ILE A 75 -8.60 12.81 -5.58
CA ILE A 75 -9.30 13.59 -4.56
C ILE A 75 -10.25 14.61 -5.22
N GLY A 76 -9.88 15.15 -6.38
CA GLY A 76 -10.66 16.18 -7.07
C GLY A 76 -10.66 17.52 -6.31
N ASP A 77 -11.76 18.26 -6.38
CA ASP A 77 -11.91 19.58 -5.73
C ASP A 77 -12.60 19.48 -4.36
N GLN A 78 -12.22 18.46 -3.57
CA GLN A 78 -12.76 18.29 -2.22
C GLN A 78 -12.16 19.31 -1.24
N PRO A 79 -12.93 19.78 -0.23
CA PRO A 79 -12.46 20.80 0.71
C PRO A 79 -11.27 20.35 1.58
N TYR A 80 -11.09 19.06 1.75
CA TYR A 80 -9.99 18.46 2.52
C TYR A 80 -8.73 18.15 1.68
N LYS A 81 -8.72 18.48 0.40
CA LYS A 81 -7.65 18.11 -0.57
C LYS A 81 -6.27 18.50 -0.08
N ASP A 82 -6.10 19.76 0.27
CA ASP A 82 -4.79 20.31 0.62
C ASP A 82 -4.24 19.67 1.89
N ASP A 83 -5.08 19.48 2.90
CA ASP A 83 -4.66 18.84 4.15
C ASP A 83 -4.32 17.36 3.95
N LEU A 84 -5.11 16.62 3.14
CA LEU A 84 -4.80 15.21 2.83
C LEU A 84 -3.51 15.07 2.02
N LEU A 85 -3.23 15.98 1.09
CA LEU A 85 -1.97 16.00 0.34
C LEU A 85 -0.76 16.34 1.21
N ARG A 86 -0.91 17.26 2.18
CA ARG A 86 0.15 17.55 3.16
C ARG A 86 0.45 16.33 4.04
N ILE A 87 -0.58 15.62 4.48
CA ILE A 87 -0.42 14.38 5.24
C ILE A 87 0.23 13.31 4.37
N TRP A 88 -0.16 13.18 3.10
CA TRP A 88 0.46 12.26 2.16
C TRP A 88 1.97 12.51 2.01
N ASP A 89 2.37 13.78 1.85
CA ASP A 89 3.79 14.16 1.80
C ASP A 89 4.52 13.82 3.10
N ALA A 90 3.89 14.02 4.25
CA ALA A 90 4.48 13.74 5.55
C ALA A 90 4.76 12.25 5.79
N VAL A 91 3.96 11.34 5.21
CA VAL A 91 4.05 9.89 5.49
C VAL A 91 4.58 9.06 4.33
N ARG A 92 4.85 9.65 3.17
CA ARG A 92 5.20 8.91 1.95
C ARG A 92 6.39 7.98 2.10
N ASP A 93 7.35 8.33 2.96
CA ASP A 93 8.59 7.57 3.17
C ASP A 93 8.53 6.62 4.38
N THR A 94 7.45 6.68 5.18
CA THR A 94 7.32 5.90 6.42
C THR A 94 6.09 5.01 6.45
N ALA A 95 4.98 5.50 5.96
CA ALA A 95 3.69 4.81 5.94
C ALA A 95 2.88 5.18 4.70
N PRO A 96 3.40 4.93 3.49
CA PRO A 96 2.77 5.38 2.27
C PRO A 96 1.35 4.82 2.13
N PHE A 97 0.47 5.64 1.58
CA PHE A 97 -0.85 5.19 1.18
C PHE A 97 -1.15 5.59 -0.27
N ALA A 98 -1.98 4.81 -0.93
CA ALA A 98 -2.24 4.91 -2.35
C ALA A 98 -3.75 5.05 -2.63
N TYR A 99 -4.12 4.91 -3.88
CA TYR A 99 -5.45 5.15 -4.45
C TYR A 99 -6.60 4.54 -3.66
N ARG A 100 -6.45 3.31 -3.16
CA ARG A 100 -7.49 2.63 -2.38
C ARG A 100 -7.84 3.39 -1.10
N ILE A 101 -6.83 3.81 -0.33
CA ILE A 101 -7.07 4.56 0.91
C ILE A 101 -7.73 5.91 0.61
N VAL A 102 -7.29 6.59 -0.45
CA VAL A 102 -7.90 7.86 -0.89
C VAL A 102 -9.37 7.65 -1.28
N SER A 103 -9.68 6.58 -2.00
CA SER A 103 -11.06 6.26 -2.39
C SER A 103 -11.93 5.91 -1.17
N GLU A 104 -11.38 5.15 -0.20
CA GLU A 104 -12.07 4.82 1.06
C GLU A 104 -12.35 6.08 1.90
N ILE A 105 -11.37 7.00 1.99
CA ILE A 105 -11.55 8.30 2.66
C ILE A 105 -12.64 9.12 1.98
N ALA A 106 -12.64 9.20 0.65
CA ALA A 106 -13.63 9.97 -0.11
C ALA A 106 -15.05 9.42 0.09
N GLU A 107 -15.21 8.10 0.07
CA GLU A 107 -16.50 7.45 0.29
C GLU A 107 -16.99 7.66 1.72
N TYR A 108 -16.13 7.46 2.72
CA TYR A 108 -16.47 7.70 4.12
C TYR A 108 -16.86 9.16 4.35
N TRP A 109 -16.07 10.10 3.85
CA TRP A 109 -16.33 11.53 3.97
C TRP A 109 -17.70 11.89 3.41
N LYS A 110 -18.02 11.41 2.20
CA LYS A 110 -19.31 11.63 1.56
C LYS A 110 -20.48 11.11 2.40
N GLN A 111 -20.33 9.92 2.98
CA GLN A 111 -21.36 9.32 3.84
C GLN A 111 -21.51 10.12 5.14
N SER A 112 -20.40 10.48 5.81
CA SER A 112 -20.41 11.26 7.06
C SER A 112 -21.06 12.62 6.88
N ILE A 113 -20.75 13.34 5.79
CA ILE A 113 -21.42 14.62 5.47
C ILE A 113 -22.92 14.41 5.27
N SER A 114 -23.34 13.34 4.61
CA SER A 114 -24.77 13.04 4.43
C SER A 114 -25.51 12.77 5.74
N LEU A 115 -24.80 12.37 6.77
CA LEU A 115 -25.29 12.13 8.14
C LEU A 115 -25.19 13.35 9.05
N GLY A 116 -24.64 14.48 8.55
CA GLY A 116 -24.55 15.76 9.28
C GLY A 116 -23.22 15.99 10.00
N SER A 117 -22.19 15.18 9.77
CA SER A 117 -20.84 15.45 10.29
C SER A 117 -20.22 16.66 9.59
N SER A 118 -19.29 17.36 10.26
CA SER A 118 -18.47 18.37 9.60
C SER A 118 -17.43 17.75 8.67
N SER A 119 -16.90 18.54 7.74
CA SER A 119 -15.83 18.09 6.83
C SER A 119 -14.56 17.74 7.60
N GLU A 120 -14.25 18.52 8.62
CA GLU A 120 -13.09 18.35 9.48
C GLU A 120 -13.23 17.09 10.33
N ASP A 121 -14.37 16.85 10.97
CA ASP A 121 -14.59 15.63 11.78
C ASP A 121 -14.47 14.36 10.93
N ALA A 122 -15.08 14.35 9.75
CA ALA A 122 -15.04 13.20 8.87
C ALA A 122 -13.61 12.87 8.40
N LEU A 123 -12.79 13.89 8.13
CA LEU A 123 -11.38 13.67 7.76
C LEU A 123 -10.54 13.27 8.98
N ASP A 124 -10.75 13.89 10.15
CA ASP A 124 -10.05 13.57 11.40
C ASP A 124 -10.19 12.08 11.75
N GLU A 125 -11.41 11.57 11.69
CA GLU A 125 -11.70 10.15 11.90
C GLU A 125 -10.96 9.25 10.90
N GLN A 126 -10.88 9.64 9.64
CA GLN A 126 -10.21 8.83 8.63
C GLN A 126 -8.68 8.88 8.74
N ILE A 127 -8.10 10.00 9.11
CA ILE A 127 -6.67 10.07 9.42
C ILE A 127 -6.35 9.14 10.58
N LEU A 128 -7.15 9.24 11.66
CA LEU A 128 -7.00 8.42 12.85
C LEU A 128 -7.10 6.92 12.56
N GLN A 129 -8.07 6.51 11.72
CA GLN A 129 -8.41 5.09 11.51
C GLN A 129 -7.63 4.44 10.36
N LYS A 130 -7.25 5.19 9.32
CA LYS A 130 -6.67 4.63 8.10
C LYS A 130 -5.18 4.96 7.92
N ILE A 131 -4.72 6.10 8.40
CA ILE A 131 -3.35 6.58 8.16
C ILE A 131 -2.48 6.29 9.37
N LEU A 132 -2.85 6.76 10.56
CA LEU A 132 -2.04 6.61 11.77
C LEU A 132 -1.70 5.15 12.14
N PRO A 133 -2.59 4.14 11.95
CA PRO A 133 -2.25 2.76 12.26
C PRO A 133 -1.11 2.17 11.44
N LYS A 134 -0.77 2.77 10.30
CA LYS A 134 0.35 2.36 9.47
C LYS A 134 1.69 2.92 9.95
N ILE A 135 1.67 3.98 10.74
CA ILE A 135 2.88 4.64 11.24
C ILE A 135 3.41 3.88 12.44
N LYS A 136 4.56 3.23 12.27
CA LYS A 136 5.21 2.43 13.31
C LYS A 136 6.71 2.35 13.06
N GLY A 137 7.48 2.10 14.09
CA GLY A 137 8.92 1.83 13.99
C GLY A 137 9.80 2.67 14.91
N MET A 138 11.11 2.53 14.71
CA MET A 138 12.17 3.17 15.48
C MET A 138 12.96 4.22 14.68
N ASP A 139 12.66 4.37 13.38
CA ASP A 139 13.38 5.28 12.49
C ASP A 139 13.04 6.73 12.81
N GLN A 140 14.07 7.60 12.77
CA GLN A 140 13.88 9.04 12.98
C GLN A 140 12.89 9.66 11.97
N ARG A 141 12.77 9.08 10.77
CA ARG A 141 11.76 9.49 9.78
C ARG A 141 10.34 9.33 10.29
N VAL A 142 10.07 8.29 11.10
CA VAL A 142 8.76 8.08 11.74
C VAL A 142 8.44 9.25 12.68
N LYS A 143 9.42 9.68 13.49
CA LYS A 143 9.27 10.85 14.35
C LYS A 143 8.97 12.11 13.54
N THR A 144 9.73 12.36 12.48
CA THR A 144 9.52 13.53 11.60
C THR A 144 8.14 13.52 10.95
N SER A 145 7.67 12.34 10.50
CA SER A 145 6.30 12.20 9.96
C SER A 145 5.24 12.53 10.99
N LEU A 146 5.39 12.04 12.23
CA LEU A 146 4.45 12.35 13.32
C LEU A 146 4.48 13.84 13.70
N GLU A 147 5.66 14.48 13.77
CA GLU A 147 5.78 15.91 14.02
C GLU A 147 5.06 16.73 12.93
N SER A 148 5.23 16.35 11.67
CA SER A 148 4.53 17.00 10.55
C SER A 148 3.01 16.84 10.65
N ILE A 149 2.52 15.65 11.00
CA ILE A 149 1.07 15.41 11.17
C ILE A 149 0.55 16.19 12.38
N ARG A 150 1.30 16.25 13.50
CA ARG A 150 0.94 17.07 14.67
C ARG A 150 0.70 18.52 14.26
N ASP A 151 1.62 19.09 13.51
CA ASP A 151 1.54 20.50 13.10
C ASP A 151 0.37 20.75 12.13
N ILE A 152 0.05 19.78 11.25
CA ILE A 152 -1.12 19.84 10.35
C ILE A 152 -2.42 19.74 11.15
N SER A 153 -2.46 18.90 12.19
CA SER A 153 -3.68 18.58 12.93
C SER A 153 -4.04 19.55 14.07
N ALA A 154 -3.11 20.40 14.47
CA ALA A 154 -3.19 21.20 15.70
C ALA A 154 -4.50 22.01 15.88
N GLU A 155 -5.04 22.58 14.79
CA GLU A 155 -6.22 23.44 14.87
C GLU A 155 -7.52 22.77 14.40
N LYS A 156 -7.41 21.76 13.52
CA LYS A 156 -8.57 21.23 12.78
C LYS A 156 -8.93 19.80 13.15
N TYR A 157 -7.97 18.98 13.61
CA TYR A 157 -8.10 17.53 13.72
C TYR A 157 -7.76 17.06 15.15
N PRO A 158 -8.64 17.29 16.13
CA PRO A 158 -8.31 17.06 17.55
C PRO A 158 -8.07 15.59 17.89
N LEU A 159 -8.77 14.64 17.27
CA LEU A 159 -8.56 13.22 17.51
C LEU A 159 -7.19 12.76 17.00
N THR A 160 -6.86 13.15 15.77
CA THR A 160 -5.54 12.92 15.17
C THR A 160 -4.44 13.54 16.01
N HIS A 161 -4.61 14.82 16.41
CA HIS A 161 -3.61 15.54 17.19
C HIS A 161 -3.31 14.84 18.51
N ALA A 162 -4.35 14.51 19.28
CA ALA A 162 -4.20 13.81 20.56
C ALA A 162 -3.49 12.45 20.40
N LYS A 163 -3.84 11.70 19.35
CA LYS A 163 -3.21 10.41 19.09
C LYS A 163 -1.75 10.53 18.67
N VAL A 164 -1.43 11.50 17.83
CA VAL A 164 -0.05 11.76 17.39
C VAL A 164 0.83 12.20 18.57
N GLU A 165 0.34 13.02 19.47
CA GLU A 165 1.06 13.40 20.71
C GLU A 165 1.37 12.17 21.58
N SER A 166 0.42 11.24 21.72
CA SER A 166 0.64 9.97 22.43
C SER A 166 1.74 9.14 21.74
N MET A 167 1.69 9.02 20.40
CA MET A 167 2.67 8.26 19.62
C MET A 167 4.06 8.90 19.67
N LEU A 168 4.16 10.23 19.65
CA LEU A 168 5.42 10.97 19.81
C LEU A 168 6.00 10.78 21.22
N THR A 169 5.16 10.84 22.25
CA THR A 169 5.57 10.58 23.63
C THR A 169 6.17 9.18 23.77
N ALA A 170 5.49 8.17 23.21
CA ALA A 170 5.99 6.79 23.21
C ALA A 170 7.33 6.68 22.48
N PHE A 171 7.47 7.35 21.32
CA PHE A 171 8.74 7.37 20.58
C PHE A 171 9.89 7.99 21.39
N ILE A 172 9.62 9.14 22.06
CA ILE A 172 10.63 9.84 22.87
C ILE A 172 11.07 8.98 24.08
N GLN A 173 10.10 8.32 24.73
CA GLN A 173 10.37 7.53 25.94
C GLN A 173 11.03 6.17 25.64
N ASN A 174 10.59 5.50 24.58
CA ASN A 174 10.93 4.11 24.30
C ASN A 174 11.81 3.92 23.05
N GLY A 175 12.04 4.98 22.25
CA GLY A 175 12.72 4.89 20.96
C GLY A 175 11.93 4.20 19.86
N ILE A 176 10.68 3.82 20.14
CA ILE A 176 9.77 3.12 19.21
C ILE A 176 8.36 3.62 19.41
N THR A 177 7.59 3.60 18.33
CA THR A 177 6.15 3.92 18.39
C THR A 177 5.34 2.97 17.51
N SER A 178 4.08 2.86 17.87
CA SER A 178 3.01 2.24 17.07
C SER A 178 1.67 2.86 17.46
N TYR A 179 0.64 2.57 16.66
CA TYR A 179 -0.72 3.07 16.98
C TYR A 179 -1.22 2.66 18.37
N PHE A 180 -0.82 1.49 18.85
CA PHE A 180 -1.24 0.93 20.14
C PHE A 180 -0.19 1.09 21.26
N ALA A 181 0.82 1.94 21.03
CA ALA A 181 1.87 2.21 22.02
C ALA A 181 1.36 3.18 23.10
#